data_eb2341728bb1a39e5ccfab74a53c7ba1
#
_entry.id   eb2341728bb1a39e5ccfab74a53c7ba1
#
_cell.length_a   1.000
_cell.length_b   1.000
_cell.length_c   1.000
_cell.angle_alpha   90.00
_cell.angle_beta   90.00
_cell.angle_gamma   90.00
#
_symmetry.space_group_name_H-M   'P 1'
#
loop_
_entity.id
_entity.type
_entity.pdbx_description
1 polymer ?
#
loop_
_entity_poly.entity_id
_entity_poly.type
_entity_poly.pdbx_seq_one_letter_code
_entity_poly.pdbx_strand_id
1 'polypeptide(L)'
;MSLILAAACIASVHDGDTVRLCSGERVRIANIDAPELPDSPKCRDRRRQGWCDTRLAIESRDALRDMLRQGEPRLQRQGVDRYGRTLARLSVNGRDVGETLVSAGLARRWR
;
A
#
# COMPACT_ATOMS: atom_id res chain seq x y z
N MET A 1 19.40 7.82 15.85
CA MET A 1 18.90 7.87 14.47
C MET A 1 17.49 8.43 14.47
N SER A 2 17.30 9.56 13.85
CA SER A 2 15.99 10.17 13.79
C SER A 2 15.18 9.52 12.67
N LEU A 3 13.96 9.11 12.98
CA LEU A 3 12.99 8.67 11.99
C LEU A 3 12.33 9.90 11.40
N ILE A 4 12.53 10.12 10.11
CA ILE A 4 11.94 11.27 9.43
C ILE A 4 10.63 10.83 8.78
N LEU A 5 9.52 11.36 9.31
CA LEU A 5 8.21 11.21 8.71
C LEU A 5 7.95 12.45 7.85
N ALA A 6 7.88 12.25 6.55
CA ALA A 6 7.63 13.33 5.61
C ALA A 6 6.16 13.37 5.23
N ALA A 7 5.58 14.56 5.14
CA ALA A 7 4.24 14.73 4.57
C ALA A 7 4.23 14.22 3.13
N ALA A 8 3.15 13.57 2.75
CA ALA A 8 3.02 12.97 1.43
C ALA A 8 1.75 13.43 0.73
N CYS A 9 1.87 13.79 -0.54
CA CYS A 9 0.74 14.05 -1.40
C CYS A 9 0.41 12.78 -2.18
N ILE A 10 -0.72 12.16 -1.89
CA ILE A 10 -1.15 10.93 -2.56
C ILE A 10 -2.01 11.30 -3.76
N ALA A 11 -1.55 10.95 -4.96
CA ALA A 11 -2.29 11.20 -6.19
C ALA A 11 -3.30 10.10 -6.48
N SER A 12 -2.93 8.84 -6.24
CA SER A 12 -3.83 7.72 -6.52
C SER A 12 -3.46 6.49 -5.68
N VAL A 13 -4.45 5.62 -5.50
CA VAL A 13 -4.30 4.33 -4.84
C VAL A 13 -4.50 3.26 -5.91
N HIS A 14 -3.48 2.43 -6.14
CA HIS A 14 -3.55 1.36 -7.13
C HIS A 14 -4.27 0.14 -6.56
N ASP A 15 -3.77 -0.38 -5.45
CA ASP A 15 -4.37 -1.48 -4.69
C ASP A 15 -4.12 -1.26 -3.19
N GLY A 16 -4.38 -2.27 -2.37
CA GLY A 16 -4.30 -2.13 -0.91
C GLY A 16 -2.88 -1.94 -0.36
N ASP A 17 -1.84 -2.08 -1.17
CA ASP A 17 -0.46 -1.89 -0.72
C ASP A 17 0.39 -0.98 -1.62
N THR A 18 -0.21 -0.36 -2.64
CA THR A 18 0.55 0.46 -3.61
C THR A 18 -0.16 1.76 -3.90
N VAL A 19 0.56 2.86 -3.75
CA VAL A 19 0.06 4.20 -4.04
C VAL A 19 1.03 4.93 -4.97
N ARG A 20 0.54 5.98 -5.60
CA ARG A 20 1.37 6.92 -6.37
C ARG A 20 1.27 8.30 -5.75
N LEU A 21 2.42 8.92 -5.54
CA LEU A 21 2.48 10.28 -5.03
C LEU A 21 2.21 11.30 -6.13
N CYS A 22 1.92 12.53 -5.75
CA CYS A 22 1.70 13.63 -6.69
C CYS A 22 2.93 13.90 -7.57
N SER A 23 4.12 13.55 -7.09
CA SER A 23 5.37 13.63 -7.83
C SER A 23 5.50 12.56 -8.92
N GLY A 24 4.64 11.55 -8.92
CA GLY A 24 4.75 10.39 -9.77
C GLY A 24 5.50 9.22 -9.12
N GLU A 25 6.10 9.43 -7.96
CA GLU A 25 6.79 8.37 -7.22
C GLU A 25 5.82 7.24 -6.88
N ARG A 26 6.21 6.00 -7.19
CA ARG A 26 5.43 4.82 -6.83
C ARG A 26 5.91 4.34 -5.46
N VAL A 27 4.96 4.09 -4.57
CA VAL A 27 5.25 3.67 -3.20
C VAL A 27 4.52 2.37 -2.90
N ARG A 28 5.28 1.37 -2.47
CA ARG A 28 4.75 0.13 -1.93
C ARG A 28 4.81 0.20 -0.41
N ILE A 29 3.69 -0.08 0.24
CA ILE A 29 3.63 -0.12 1.70
C ILE A 29 4.43 -1.33 2.17
N ALA A 30 5.52 -1.08 2.91
CA ALA A 30 6.58 -2.05 3.13
C ALA A 30 6.20 -3.23 4.03
N ASN A 31 5.31 -3.01 4.97
CA ASN A 31 5.03 -3.97 6.03
C ASN A 31 3.82 -4.87 5.79
N ILE A 32 3.18 -4.73 4.62
CA ILE A 32 1.99 -5.52 4.31
C ILE A 32 2.02 -6.08 2.89
N ASP A 33 1.13 -7.04 2.67
CA ASP A 33 0.81 -7.56 1.35
C ASP A 33 -0.71 -7.57 1.23
N ALA A 34 -1.25 -6.97 0.18
CA ALA A 34 -2.68 -6.89 -0.09
C ALA A 34 -3.03 -7.74 -1.32
N PRO A 35 -4.28 -8.17 -1.45
CA PRO A 35 -4.69 -8.93 -2.63
C PRO A 35 -4.52 -8.13 -3.91
N GLU A 36 -4.12 -8.82 -4.97
CA GLU A 36 -3.96 -8.24 -6.30
C GLU A 36 -5.31 -7.99 -6.95
N LEU A 37 -5.43 -6.90 -7.70
CA LEU A 37 -6.60 -6.66 -8.54
C LEU A 37 -6.66 -7.67 -9.68
N PRO A 38 -7.85 -7.96 -10.22
CA PRO A 38 -8.01 -9.01 -11.24
C PRO A 38 -7.27 -8.74 -12.55
N ASP A 39 -6.96 -7.49 -12.85
CA ASP A 39 -6.18 -7.11 -14.04
C ASP A 39 -4.67 -7.20 -13.83
N SER A 40 -4.21 -7.51 -12.62
CA SER A 40 -2.81 -7.72 -12.33
C SER A 40 -2.26 -8.90 -13.14
N PRO A 41 -1.03 -8.79 -13.70
CA PRO A 41 -0.39 -9.93 -14.37
C PRO A 41 -0.30 -11.17 -13.47
N LYS A 42 -0.17 -10.97 -12.15
CA LYS A 42 -0.11 -12.07 -11.18
C LYS A 42 -1.41 -12.84 -11.06
N CYS A 43 -2.53 -12.24 -11.46
CA CYS A 43 -3.84 -12.90 -11.44
C CYS A 43 -4.28 -13.40 -12.81
N ARG A 44 -3.72 -12.85 -13.89
CA ARG A 44 -4.04 -13.24 -15.27
C ARG A 44 -3.21 -14.43 -15.75
N ASP A 45 -1.97 -14.52 -15.28
CA ASP A 45 -1.03 -15.58 -15.67
C ASP A 45 -0.99 -16.65 -14.58
N ARG A 46 -1.42 -17.86 -14.93
CA ARG A 46 -1.45 -19.00 -14.02
C ARG A 46 -0.08 -19.41 -13.49
N ARG A 47 0.99 -19.01 -14.18
CA ARG A 47 2.38 -19.30 -13.77
C ARG A 47 2.85 -18.33 -12.68
N ARG A 48 2.18 -17.20 -12.53
CA ARG A 48 2.51 -16.20 -11.53
C ARG A 48 1.52 -16.34 -10.39
N GLN A 49 2.02 -16.78 -9.24
CA GLN A 49 1.17 -16.95 -8.07
C GLN A 49 1.09 -15.65 -7.29
N GLY A 50 -0.04 -14.96 -7.44
CA GLY A 50 -0.40 -13.84 -6.62
C GLY A 50 -1.52 -14.19 -5.65
N TRP A 51 -1.77 -13.32 -4.71
CA TRP A 51 -2.94 -13.40 -3.86
C TRP A 51 -4.11 -12.75 -4.60
N CYS A 52 -4.94 -13.57 -5.23
CA CYS A 52 -6.00 -13.12 -6.14
C CYS A 52 -7.37 -13.38 -5.54
N ASP A 53 -7.85 -12.42 -4.80
CA ASP A 53 -9.20 -12.38 -4.23
C ASP A 53 -9.81 -11.04 -4.63
N THR A 54 -10.61 -11.03 -5.68
CA THR A 54 -11.13 -9.81 -6.31
C THR A 54 -11.92 -8.95 -5.32
N ARG A 55 -12.80 -9.56 -4.56
CA ARG A 55 -13.63 -8.83 -3.60
C ARG A 55 -12.78 -8.19 -2.52
N LEU A 56 -11.88 -8.96 -1.95
CA LEU A 56 -11.00 -8.48 -0.89
C LEU A 56 -10.03 -7.41 -1.42
N ALA A 57 -9.56 -7.57 -2.67
CA ALA A 57 -8.69 -6.58 -3.31
C ALA A 57 -9.37 -5.21 -3.43
N ILE A 58 -10.63 -5.20 -3.84
CA ILE A 58 -11.42 -3.97 -3.95
C ILE A 58 -11.67 -3.36 -2.57
N GLU A 59 -12.05 -4.18 -1.58
CA GLU A 59 -12.28 -3.72 -0.22
C GLU A 59 -11.00 -3.14 0.40
N SER A 60 -9.88 -3.79 0.20
CA SER A 60 -8.58 -3.34 0.69
C SER A 60 -8.16 -2.01 0.06
N ARG A 61 -8.28 -1.90 -1.26
CA ARG A 61 -7.99 -0.66 -1.98
C ARG A 61 -8.86 0.49 -1.50
N ASP A 62 -10.16 0.24 -1.38
CA ASP A 62 -11.11 1.29 -0.98
C ASP A 62 -10.89 1.70 0.47
N ALA A 63 -10.57 0.76 1.36
CA ALA A 63 -10.24 1.07 2.74
C ALA A 63 -8.98 1.93 2.86
N LEU A 64 -7.95 1.60 2.08
CA LEU A 64 -6.73 2.42 2.04
C LEU A 64 -7.04 3.83 1.53
N ARG A 65 -7.83 3.94 0.48
CA ARG A 65 -8.23 5.22 -0.08
C ARG A 65 -8.97 6.08 0.95
N ASP A 66 -9.89 5.46 1.69
CA ASP A 66 -10.65 6.16 2.74
C ASP A 66 -9.75 6.60 3.90
N MET A 67 -8.82 5.76 4.34
CA MET A 67 -7.88 6.13 5.40
C MET A 67 -7.02 7.32 5.02
N LEU A 68 -6.55 7.36 3.77
CA LEU A 68 -5.68 8.45 3.30
C LEU A 68 -6.40 9.79 3.19
N ARG A 69 -7.74 9.80 3.22
CA ARG A 69 -8.56 11.02 3.23
C ARG A 69 -8.85 11.56 4.63
N GLN A 70 -8.55 10.79 5.67
CA GLN A 70 -8.90 11.16 7.05
C GLN A 70 -7.95 12.17 7.68
N GLY A 71 -6.80 12.38 7.09
CA GLY A 71 -5.81 13.32 7.60
C GLY A 71 -4.64 13.42 6.64
N GLU A 72 -3.59 14.12 7.06
CA GLU A 72 -2.38 14.28 6.28
C GLU A 72 -1.57 12.98 6.30
N PRO A 73 -1.38 12.31 5.14
CA PRO A 73 -0.54 11.12 5.11
C PRO A 73 0.92 11.48 5.37
N ARG A 74 1.60 10.62 6.10
CA ARG A 74 3.03 10.74 6.36
C ARG A 74 3.73 9.46 5.91
N LEU A 75 4.93 9.64 5.40
CA LEU A 75 5.68 8.58 4.74
C LEU A 75 7.04 8.43 5.42
N GLN A 76 7.39 7.19 5.73
CA GLN A 76 8.74 6.84 6.18
C GLN A 76 9.35 5.89 5.16
N ARG A 77 10.26 6.42 4.34
CA ARG A 77 10.94 5.64 3.31
C ARG A 77 11.94 4.68 3.95
N GLN A 78 11.98 3.45 3.45
CA GLN A 78 12.85 2.38 3.96
C GLN A 78 13.81 1.84 2.90
N GLY A 79 13.51 2.04 1.63
CA GLY A 79 14.33 1.54 0.55
C GLY A 79 13.59 1.55 -0.77
N VAL A 80 14.12 0.79 -1.73
CA VAL A 80 13.54 0.66 -3.07
C VAL A 80 13.53 -0.82 -3.42
N ASP A 81 12.43 -1.28 -4.01
CA ASP A 81 12.35 -2.67 -4.48
C ASP A 81 12.98 -2.83 -5.86
N ARG A 82 13.05 -4.06 -6.34
CA ARG A 82 13.67 -4.37 -7.64
C ARG A 82 12.88 -3.83 -8.83
N TYR A 83 11.65 -3.38 -8.62
CA TYR A 83 10.81 -2.79 -9.66
C TYR A 83 10.85 -1.26 -9.66
N GLY A 84 11.71 -0.66 -8.84
CA GLY A 84 11.86 0.79 -8.74
C GLY A 84 10.79 1.47 -7.89
N ARG A 85 10.00 0.70 -7.13
CA ARG A 85 9.02 1.29 -6.20
C ARG A 85 9.72 1.59 -4.87
N THR A 86 9.40 2.74 -4.31
CA THR A 86 9.84 3.08 -2.96
C THR A 86 9.12 2.19 -1.95
N LEU A 87 9.88 1.56 -1.06
CA LEU A 87 9.32 0.86 0.08
C LEU A 87 9.20 1.83 1.24
N ALA A 88 8.01 1.95 1.80
CA ALA A 88 7.77 2.90 2.88
C ALA A 88 6.64 2.45 3.79
N ARG A 89 6.65 2.97 5.02
CA ARG A 89 5.49 2.92 5.89
C ARG A 89 4.68 4.19 5.70
N LEU A 90 3.37 4.04 5.74
CA LEU A 90 2.42 5.16 5.68
C LEU A 90 1.67 5.26 7.00
N SER A 91 1.50 6.48 7.46
CA SER A 91 0.67 6.74 8.64
C SER A 91 -0.29 7.90 8.38
N VAL A 92 -1.43 7.88 9.05
CA VAL A 92 -2.43 8.95 9.05
C VAL A 92 -2.92 9.11 10.47
N ASN A 93 -2.89 10.34 10.98
CA ASN A 93 -3.32 10.64 12.35
C ASN A 93 -2.59 9.78 13.40
N GLY A 94 -1.30 9.54 13.20
CA GLY A 94 -0.47 8.75 14.11
C GLY A 94 -0.69 7.25 14.03
N ARG A 95 -1.51 6.75 13.10
CA ARG A 95 -1.79 5.32 12.93
C ARG A 95 -1.08 4.79 11.70
N ASP A 96 -0.40 3.65 11.86
CA ASP A 96 0.18 2.94 10.73
C ASP A 96 -0.93 2.36 9.86
N VAL A 97 -0.96 2.75 8.61
CA VAL A 97 -2.00 2.35 7.66
C VAL A 97 -1.94 0.86 7.40
N GLY A 98 -0.74 0.31 7.24
CA GLY A 98 -0.57 -1.12 7.01
C GLY A 98 -1.08 -1.97 8.16
N GLU A 99 -0.74 -1.61 9.40
CA GLU A 99 -1.22 -2.33 10.58
C GLU A 99 -2.74 -2.24 10.70
N THR A 100 -3.32 -1.12 10.35
CA THR A 100 -4.78 -0.94 10.37
C THR A 100 -5.46 -1.89 9.37
N LEU A 101 -4.91 -2.00 8.15
CA LEU A 101 -5.44 -2.93 7.14
C LEU A 101 -5.32 -4.39 7.59
N VAL A 102 -4.20 -4.76 8.20
CA VAL A 102 -4.01 -6.12 8.73
C VAL A 102 -5.03 -6.42 9.83
N SER A 103 -5.22 -5.49 10.76
CA SER A 103 -6.18 -5.66 11.85
C SER A 103 -7.62 -5.79 11.34
N ALA A 104 -7.95 -5.17 10.22
CA ALA A 104 -9.26 -5.25 9.60
C ALA A 104 -9.44 -6.49 8.71
N GLY A 105 -8.42 -7.33 8.56
CA GLY A 105 -8.47 -8.51 7.71
C GLY A 105 -8.37 -8.21 6.22
N LEU A 106 -7.90 -7.00 5.85
CA LEU A 106 -7.85 -6.53 4.48
C LEU A 106 -6.47 -6.67 3.84
N ALA A 107 -5.48 -7.04 4.62
CA ALA A 107 -4.11 -7.29 4.19
C ALA A 107 -3.47 -8.27 5.16
N ARG A 108 -2.32 -8.80 4.79
CA ARG A 108 -1.52 -9.66 5.67
C ARG A 108 -0.14 -9.03 5.86
N ARG A 109 0.54 -9.39 6.94
CA ARG A 109 1.88 -8.88 7.18
C ARG A 109 2.84 -9.43 6.13
N TRP A 110 3.67 -8.54 5.63
CA TRP A 110 4.75 -8.88 4.74
C TRP A 110 6.02 -9.13 5.55
N ARG A 111 6.74 -10.16 5.20
CA ARG A 111 8.00 -10.51 5.85
C ARG A 111 9.19 -9.85 5.17
#